data_14cdfcc87a4cb42c8aac3ceca0941ebd
#
_entry.id   14cdfcc87a4cb42c8aac3ceca0941ebd
#
_cell.length_a   1.000
_cell.length_b   1.000
_cell.length_c   1.000
_cell.angle_alpha   90.00
_cell.angle_beta   90.00
_cell.angle_gamma   90.00
#
_symmetry.space_group_name_H-M   'P 1'
#
loop_
_entity.id
_entity.type
_entity.pdbx_description
1 polymer ?
#
loop_
_entity_poly.entity_id
_entity_poly.type
_entity_poly.pdbx_seq_one_letter_code
_entity_poly.pdbx_strand_id
1 'polypeptide(L)'
;MAEQKNVQEQDINQLLKVRREKLADLQENGKDPFVITKFDVTNHSTDIKENYEQMEGQTVTVAGRMMQKRVMGKASFCNVQDLKGNIQSYVARDEIGEDSYKDFKKMDVGDLIGITGFVFKTKTGEISIHAKEVTLLSKSLQILPEKFHGLTNTDIRYRQRYVDLIMNQEVKDTFVKRSKIISSIRHYLDGEGFMEVETPMLVSNAGGAAARPFETHFNALSEDLKLRISLELYLKRLIVGGFERVYEIGRVFRNEGLDTRHNPEFTLMELYQAYTDYHGMMDLTENLYRHVAQEVTGGLQLPYGEHVIDLSKPFERITMVDAVKKYANVDFNEIKDLEEARAVAREHHIEFEERHKKGDILNLFFEEYVEEHLIQPTFVMDHPIEISPLTKKKPDNPEYVERFEFFINGWEMANAYSELNDPIDQRERFKAQEELLAQGDDEANTTDEDFMNALELGMPPTGGIGFGIDRMVMIMTNSAAIRDVLLFPTMKSLDK
;
A
#
# COMPACT_ATOMS: atom_id res chain seq x y z
N MET A 1 23.95 -31.30 9.90
CA MET A 1 23.32 -30.15 9.25
C MET A 1 23.92 -29.79 7.88
N ALA A 2 25.24 -29.71 7.70
CA ALA A 2 25.87 -29.42 6.39
C ALA A 2 25.68 -30.57 5.36
N GLU A 3 25.81 -31.84 5.78
CA GLU A 3 25.56 -32.98 4.91
C GLU A 3 24.11 -33.13 4.47
N GLN A 4 23.14 -32.84 5.36
CA GLN A 4 21.72 -32.84 5.02
C GLN A 4 21.34 -31.71 4.05
N LYS A 5 21.94 -30.51 4.17
CA LYS A 5 21.79 -29.43 3.19
C LYS A 5 22.35 -29.83 1.82
N ASN A 6 23.51 -30.46 1.77
CA ASN A 6 24.14 -30.85 0.53
C ASN A 6 23.33 -31.93 -0.22
N VAL A 7 22.74 -32.89 0.50
CA VAL A 7 21.83 -33.91 -0.09
C VAL A 7 20.55 -33.27 -0.63
N GLN A 8 19.92 -32.33 0.11
CA GLN A 8 18.73 -31.62 -0.36
C GLN A 8 19.01 -30.76 -1.61
N GLU A 9 20.14 -30.08 -1.68
CA GLU A 9 20.53 -29.31 -2.88
C GLU A 9 20.78 -30.20 -4.09
N GLN A 10 21.41 -31.37 -3.92
CA GLN A 10 21.59 -32.34 -5.00
C GLN A 10 20.25 -32.90 -5.49
N ASP A 11 19.33 -33.23 -4.61
CA ASP A 11 17.99 -33.73 -4.97
C ASP A 11 17.17 -32.66 -5.72
N ILE A 12 17.24 -31.40 -5.30
CA ILE A 12 16.59 -30.27 -5.98
C ILE A 12 17.16 -30.10 -7.40
N ASN A 13 18.46 -30.09 -7.55
CA ASN A 13 19.13 -29.95 -8.85
C ASN A 13 18.76 -31.09 -9.80
N GLN A 14 18.63 -32.31 -9.29
CA GLN A 14 18.17 -33.45 -10.08
C GLN A 14 16.73 -33.28 -10.55
N LEU A 15 15.83 -32.81 -9.68
CA LEU A 15 14.42 -32.54 -10.04
C LEU A 15 14.27 -31.43 -11.09
N LEU A 16 15.09 -30.36 -10.96
CA LEU A 16 15.13 -29.28 -11.95
C LEU A 16 15.62 -29.78 -13.33
N LYS A 17 16.61 -30.66 -13.33
CA LYS A 17 17.10 -31.32 -14.55
C LYS A 17 16.00 -32.14 -15.22
N VAL A 18 15.33 -33.01 -14.47
CA VAL A 18 14.21 -33.84 -14.96
C VAL A 18 13.10 -33.00 -15.59
N ARG A 19 12.76 -31.83 -15.02
CA ARG A 19 11.73 -30.94 -15.59
C ARG A 19 12.18 -30.37 -16.95
N ARG A 20 13.45 -30.02 -17.11
CA ARG A 20 14.01 -29.56 -18.39
C ARG A 20 14.05 -30.66 -19.43
N GLU A 21 14.40 -31.87 -19.04
CA GLU A 21 14.36 -33.06 -19.92
C GLU A 21 12.95 -33.34 -20.41
N LYS A 22 11.94 -33.26 -19.52
CA LYS A 22 10.53 -33.39 -19.92
C LYS A 22 10.08 -32.31 -20.90
N LEU A 23 10.54 -31.07 -20.74
CA LEU A 23 10.25 -30.01 -21.71
C LEU A 23 10.89 -30.30 -23.06
N ALA A 24 12.16 -30.71 -23.09
CA ALA A 24 12.83 -31.10 -24.32
C ALA A 24 12.10 -32.24 -25.06
N ASP A 25 11.69 -33.28 -24.33
CA ASP A 25 10.89 -34.40 -24.89
C ASP A 25 9.56 -33.88 -25.50
N LEU A 26 8.90 -32.92 -24.86
CA LEU A 26 7.68 -32.32 -25.40
C LEU A 26 7.96 -31.53 -26.69
N GLN A 27 9.04 -30.75 -26.72
CA GLN A 27 9.43 -29.93 -27.88
C GLN A 27 9.82 -30.80 -29.06
N GLU A 28 10.62 -31.84 -28.84
CA GLU A 28 11.05 -32.83 -29.89
C GLU A 28 9.86 -33.59 -30.47
N ASN A 29 8.80 -33.82 -29.67
CA ASN A 29 7.57 -34.50 -30.12
C ASN A 29 6.49 -33.55 -30.67
N GLY A 30 6.80 -32.28 -30.92
CA GLY A 30 5.86 -31.29 -31.45
C GLY A 30 4.73 -30.88 -30.51
N LYS A 31 4.95 -31.06 -29.21
CA LYS A 31 3.98 -30.75 -28.11
C LYS A 31 4.52 -29.61 -27.23
N ASP A 32 5.25 -28.66 -27.80
CA ASP A 32 5.80 -27.52 -27.08
C ASP A 32 4.68 -26.63 -26.52
N PRO A 33 4.53 -26.51 -25.18
CA PRO A 33 3.47 -25.70 -24.61
C PRO A 33 3.67 -24.19 -24.87
N PHE A 34 4.89 -23.75 -25.15
CA PHE A 34 5.22 -22.35 -25.34
C PHE A 34 4.84 -21.77 -26.71
N VAL A 35 4.40 -22.60 -27.63
CA VAL A 35 3.82 -22.15 -28.92
C VAL A 35 2.35 -21.77 -28.79
N ILE A 36 1.70 -22.10 -27.67
CA ILE A 36 0.31 -21.75 -27.42
C ILE A 36 0.22 -20.28 -27.02
N THR A 37 -0.40 -19.47 -27.85
CA THR A 37 -0.53 -18.01 -27.62
C THR A 37 -1.86 -17.58 -27.05
N LYS A 38 -2.88 -18.44 -27.13
CA LYS A 38 -4.24 -18.17 -26.65
C LYS A 38 -4.90 -19.46 -26.12
N PHE A 39 -5.65 -19.32 -25.03
CA PHE A 39 -6.52 -20.38 -24.52
C PHE A 39 -7.83 -19.75 -24.01
N ASP A 40 -8.97 -20.19 -24.49
CA ASP A 40 -10.25 -19.58 -24.18
C ASP A 40 -10.82 -20.17 -22.89
N VAL A 41 -10.80 -19.38 -21.81
CA VAL A 41 -11.37 -19.71 -20.50
C VAL A 41 -12.81 -19.21 -20.44
N THR A 42 -13.75 -20.09 -20.05
CA THR A 42 -15.17 -19.73 -19.94
C THR A 42 -15.58 -19.39 -18.50
N ASN A 43 -14.96 -20.02 -17.49
CA ASN A 43 -15.36 -19.92 -16.10
C ASN A 43 -14.16 -19.96 -15.16
N HIS A 44 -14.33 -19.40 -13.96
CA HIS A 44 -13.39 -19.56 -12.85
C HIS A 44 -13.93 -20.55 -11.80
N SER A 45 -13.03 -21.11 -11.00
CA SER A 45 -13.30 -22.13 -10.00
C SER A 45 -14.42 -21.76 -9.03
N THR A 46 -14.43 -20.55 -8.48
CA THR A 46 -15.44 -20.08 -7.53
C THR A 46 -16.80 -19.91 -8.20
N ASP A 47 -16.84 -19.36 -9.43
CA ASP A 47 -18.10 -19.20 -10.17
C ASP A 47 -18.80 -20.52 -10.39
N ILE A 48 -18.04 -21.58 -10.68
CA ILE A 48 -18.58 -22.95 -10.84
C ILE A 48 -19.10 -23.49 -9.52
N LYS A 49 -18.37 -23.30 -8.42
CA LYS A 49 -18.76 -23.82 -7.11
C LYS A 49 -19.99 -23.13 -6.53
N GLU A 50 -20.08 -21.82 -6.67
CA GLU A 50 -21.20 -21.02 -6.16
C GLU A 50 -22.48 -21.22 -6.96
N ASN A 51 -22.37 -21.50 -8.27
CA ASN A 51 -23.52 -21.71 -9.16
C ASN A 51 -23.71 -23.17 -9.56
N TYR A 52 -23.25 -24.11 -8.75
CA TYR A 52 -23.24 -25.54 -9.08
C TYR A 52 -24.58 -26.06 -9.57
N GLU A 53 -25.68 -25.73 -8.89
CA GLU A 53 -27.03 -26.23 -9.25
C GLU A 53 -27.45 -25.88 -10.69
N GLN A 54 -26.96 -24.74 -11.19
CA GLN A 54 -27.24 -24.30 -12.56
C GLN A 54 -26.20 -24.81 -13.56
N MET A 55 -25.02 -25.19 -13.08
CA MET A 55 -23.88 -25.56 -13.92
C MET A 55 -23.64 -27.07 -13.99
N GLU A 56 -24.35 -27.88 -13.19
CA GLU A 56 -24.23 -29.34 -13.23
C GLU A 56 -24.45 -29.87 -14.65
N GLY A 57 -23.51 -30.68 -15.14
CA GLY A 57 -23.53 -31.25 -16.50
C GLY A 57 -23.14 -30.26 -17.61
N GLN A 58 -22.99 -28.96 -17.34
CA GLN A 58 -22.55 -28.00 -18.35
C GLN A 58 -21.06 -28.17 -18.65
N THR A 59 -20.69 -27.95 -19.91
CA THR A 59 -19.28 -27.91 -20.33
C THR A 59 -18.68 -26.59 -19.99
N VAL A 60 -17.53 -26.64 -19.32
CA VAL A 60 -16.72 -25.46 -18.91
C VAL A 60 -15.28 -25.66 -19.33
N THR A 61 -14.59 -24.53 -19.53
CA THR A 61 -13.14 -24.52 -19.74
C THR A 61 -12.50 -23.62 -18.67
N VAL A 62 -11.62 -24.22 -17.88
CA VAL A 62 -10.84 -23.51 -16.85
C VAL A 62 -9.35 -23.57 -17.16
N ALA A 63 -8.61 -22.60 -16.72
CA ALA A 63 -7.15 -22.62 -16.79
C ALA A 63 -6.54 -22.12 -15.47
N GLY A 64 -5.42 -22.70 -15.10
CA GLY A 64 -4.72 -22.32 -13.87
C GLY A 64 -3.52 -23.21 -13.58
N ARG A 65 -2.97 -23.03 -12.40
CA ARG A 65 -1.82 -23.78 -11.92
C ARG A 65 -2.25 -25.08 -11.28
N MET A 66 -1.65 -26.19 -11.72
CA MET A 66 -1.86 -27.49 -11.09
C MET A 66 -1.12 -27.53 -9.74
N MET A 67 -1.88 -27.44 -8.65
CA MET A 67 -1.34 -27.40 -7.28
C MET A 67 -1.22 -28.77 -6.63
N GLN A 68 -1.99 -29.74 -7.10
CA GLN A 68 -1.96 -31.13 -6.64
C GLN A 68 -2.27 -32.07 -7.80
N LYS A 69 -1.65 -33.25 -7.75
CA LYS A 69 -1.94 -34.34 -8.69
C LYS A 69 -1.88 -35.68 -7.96
N ARG A 70 -2.92 -36.51 -8.13
CA ARG A 70 -2.98 -37.85 -7.58
C ARG A 70 -3.35 -38.86 -8.68
N VAL A 71 -2.40 -39.69 -9.04
CA VAL A 71 -2.59 -40.71 -10.08
C VAL A 71 -3.05 -42.03 -9.44
N MET A 72 -4.13 -42.60 -9.94
CA MET A 72 -4.75 -43.85 -9.45
C MET A 72 -5.00 -44.80 -10.64
N GLY A 73 -3.94 -45.34 -11.24
CA GLY A 73 -4.03 -46.27 -12.37
C GLY A 73 -4.54 -45.61 -13.66
N LYS A 74 -5.81 -45.89 -14.02
CA LYS A 74 -6.48 -45.37 -15.23
C LYS A 74 -7.19 -44.03 -15.03
N ALA A 75 -7.24 -43.52 -13.81
CA ALA A 75 -7.85 -42.27 -13.47
C ALA A 75 -6.94 -41.45 -12.55
N SER A 76 -7.13 -40.15 -12.54
CA SER A 76 -6.36 -39.23 -11.71
C SER A 76 -7.26 -38.10 -11.23
N PHE A 77 -6.87 -37.50 -10.12
CA PHE A 77 -7.38 -36.19 -9.70
C PHE A 77 -6.26 -35.16 -9.74
N CYS A 78 -6.57 -33.96 -10.17
CA CYS A 78 -5.70 -32.82 -9.99
C CYS A 78 -6.51 -31.65 -9.44
N ASN A 79 -5.82 -30.68 -8.83
CA ASN A 79 -6.41 -29.46 -8.33
C ASN A 79 -5.81 -28.28 -9.09
N VAL A 80 -6.66 -27.50 -9.74
CA VAL A 80 -6.28 -26.34 -10.56
C VAL A 80 -6.61 -25.09 -9.78
N GLN A 81 -5.61 -24.25 -9.55
CA GLN A 81 -5.74 -22.94 -8.91
C GLN A 81 -5.79 -21.86 -9.98
N ASP A 82 -6.86 -21.08 -9.98
CA ASP A 82 -7.04 -19.91 -10.83
C ASP A 82 -7.00 -18.60 -10.03
N LEU A 83 -7.47 -17.49 -10.62
CA LEU A 83 -7.53 -16.19 -9.97
C LEU A 83 -8.43 -16.20 -8.71
N LYS A 84 -9.58 -16.90 -8.79
CA LYS A 84 -10.62 -16.85 -7.76
C LYS A 84 -10.52 -17.95 -6.72
N GLY A 85 -9.83 -19.05 -7.00
CA GLY A 85 -9.69 -20.14 -6.04
C GLY A 85 -9.15 -21.43 -6.66
N ASN A 86 -9.70 -22.57 -6.24
CA ASN A 86 -9.28 -23.90 -6.66
C ASN A 86 -10.46 -24.74 -7.09
N ILE A 87 -10.28 -25.57 -8.11
CA ILE A 87 -11.26 -26.59 -8.49
C ILE A 87 -10.59 -27.94 -8.73
N GLN A 88 -11.21 -29.00 -8.22
CA GLN A 88 -10.79 -30.38 -8.49
C GLN A 88 -11.19 -30.78 -9.90
N SER A 89 -10.32 -31.53 -10.56
CA SER A 89 -10.64 -32.13 -11.86
C SER A 89 -10.34 -33.60 -11.85
N TYR A 90 -11.31 -34.41 -12.33
CA TYR A 90 -11.17 -35.82 -12.55
C TYR A 90 -10.73 -36.08 -13.98
N VAL A 91 -9.60 -36.75 -14.14
CA VAL A 91 -8.97 -37.00 -15.45
C VAL A 91 -8.89 -38.52 -15.65
N ALA A 92 -9.70 -39.08 -16.54
CA ALA A 92 -9.76 -40.51 -16.81
C ALA A 92 -9.18 -40.81 -18.20
N ARG A 93 -8.36 -41.87 -18.28
CA ARG A 93 -7.75 -42.32 -19.52
C ARG A 93 -8.77 -42.60 -20.61
N ASP A 94 -9.90 -43.24 -20.22
CA ASP A 94 -10.93 -43.67 -21.15
C ASP A 94 -11.77 -42.49 -21.69
N GLU A 95 -11.60 -41.29 -21.08
CA GLU A 95 -12.28 -40.05 -21.48
C GLU A 95 -11.39 -39.12 -22.34
N ILE A 96 -10.13 -38.95 -21.94
CA ILE A 96 -9.19 -38.03 -22.66
C ILE A 96 -8.32 -38.77 -23.68
N GLY A 97 -8.37 -40.07 -23.75
CA GLY A 97 -7.55 -40.92 -24.59
C GLY A 97 -6.23 -41.34 -23.93
N GLU A 98 -5.67 -42.47 -24.43
CA GLU A 98 -4.50 -43.09 -23.81
C GLU A 98 -3.23 -42.18 -23.90
N ASP A 99 -2.99 -41.55 -25.04
CA ASP A 99 -1.81 -40.71 -25.26
C ASP A 99 -1.89 -39.41 -24.47
N SER A 100 -3.04 -38.74 -24.48
CA SER A 100 -3.26 -37.54 -23.65
C SER A 100 -3.14 -37.85 -22.16
N TYR A 101 -3.58 -39.05 -21.73
CA TYR A 101 -3.43 -39.45 -20.32
C TYR A 101 -1.99 -39.80 -19.96
N LYS A 102 -1.18 -40.34 -20.89
CA LYS A 102 0.26 -40.53 -20.70
C LYS A 102 0.97 -39.18 -20.53
N ASP A 103 0.63 -38.19 -21.37
CA ASP A 103 1.16 -36.83 -21.27
C ASP A 103 0.77 -36.15 -19.95
N PHE A 104 -0.51 -36.27 -19.58
CA PHE A 104 -0.97 -35.75 -18.28
C PHE A 104 -0.20 -36.34 -17.09
N LYS A 105 0.12 -37.64 -17.12
CA LYS A 105 0.90 -38.26 -16.05
C LYS A 105 2.32 -37.73 -15.96
N LYS A 106 2.91 -37.25 -17.07
CA LYS A 106 4.24 -36.63 -17.10
C LYS A 106 4.26 -35.19 -16.62
N MET A 107 3.09 -34.48 -16.62
CA MET A 107 2.99 -33.12 -16.09
C MET A 107 3.37 -33.07 -14.62
N ASP A 108 3.89 -31.93 -14.15
CA ASP A 108 4.34 -31.73 -12.79
C ASP A 108 3.46 -30.75 -12.03
N VAL A 109 3.39 -30.88 -10.71
CA VAL A 109 2.82 -29.85 -9.84
C VAL A 109 3.59 -28.53 -10.09
N GLY A 110 2.83 -27.46 -10.29
CA GLY A 110 3.33 -26.16 -10.71
C GLY A 110 3.10 -25.83 -12.19
N ASP A 111 2.85 -26.82 -13.05
CA ASP A 111 2.51 -26.57 -14.45
C ASP A 111 1.22 -25.77 -14.59
N LEU A 112 1.14 -24.89 -15.61
CA LEU A 112 -0.11 -24.23 -16.00
C LEU A 112 -0.84 -25.12 -17.01
N ILE A 113 -2.09 -25.44 -16.70
CA ILE A 113 -2.90 -26.33 -17.52
C ILE A 113 -4.28 -25.72 -17.81
N GLY A 114 -4.82 -26.05 -18.96
CA GLY A 114 -6.20 -25.84 -19.32
C GLY A 114 -6.99 -27.15 -19.24
N ILE A 115 -8.22 -27.11 -18.75
CA ILE A 115 -9.11 -28.26 -18.68
C ILE A 115 -10.46 -27.89 -19.25
N THR A 116 -10.89 -28.64 -20.26
CA THR A 116 -12.25 -28.58 -20.77
C THR A 116 -12.99 -29.85 -20.34
N GLY A 117 -14.19 -29.70 -19.80
CA GLY A 117 -14.99 -30.85 -19.31
C GLY A 117 -16.33 -30.39 -18.73
N PHE A 118 -17.10 -31.31 -18.20
CA PHE A 118 -18.39 -31.00 -17.61
C PHE A 118 -18.32 -30.94 -16.07
N VAL A 119 -19.14 -30.07 -15.51
CA VAL A 119 -19.25 -29.89 -14.06
C VAL A 119 -20.03 -31.07 -13.46
N PHE A 120 -19.51 -31.63 -12.36
CA PHE A 120 -20.18 -32.72 -11.63
C PHE A 120 -19.82 -32.70 -10.15
N LYS A 121 -20.58 -33.44 -9.36
CA LYS A 121 -20.30 -33.65 -7.95
C LYS A 121 -19.79 -35.06 -7.70
N THR A 122 -18.67 -35.18 -7.00
CA THR A 122 -18.12 -36.49 -6.65
C THR A 122 -19.00 -37.21 -5.61
N LYS A 123 -18.80 -38.50 -5.42
CA LYS A 123 -19.48 -39.28 -4.36
C LYS A 123 -19.26 -38.76 -2.95
N THR A 124 -18.15 -38.04 -2.74
CA THR A 124 -17.80 -37.42 -1.47
C THR A 124 -18.33 -36.01 -1.33
N GLY A 125 -19.05 -35.48 -2.33
CA GLY A 125 -19.66 -34.15 -2.30
C GLY A 125 -18.81 -33.00 -2.89
N GLU A 126 -17.58 -33.26 -3.37
CA GLU A 126 -16.73 -32.24 -3.96
C GLU A 126 -17.18 -31.86 -5.38
N ILE A 127 -17.40 -30.56 -5.61
CA ILE A 127 -17.73 -30.02 -6.94
C ILE A 127 -16.44 -30.03 -7.79
N SER A 128 -16.53 -30.68 -8.95
CA SER A 128 -15.36 -31.01 -9.77
C SER A 128 -15.67 -30.91 -11.26
N ILE A 129 -14.63 -30.88 -12.07
CA ILE A 129 -14.71 -30.97 -13.53
C ILE A 129 -14.33 -32.40 -13.97
N HIS A 130 -15.20 -33.05 -14.72
CA HIS A 130 -14.89 -34.30 -15.41
C HIS A 130 -14.25 -33.97 -16.75
N ALA A 131 -12.91 -34.05 -16.80
CA ALA A 131 -12.14 -33.62 -17.93
C ALA A 131 -12.40 -34.44 -19.19
N LYS A 132 -12.62 -33.74 -20.29
CA LYS A 132 -12.67 -34.27 -21.65
C LYS A 132 -11.40 -33.95 -22.42
N GLU A 133 -10.74 -32.86 -22.05
CA GLU A 133 -9.47 -32.42 -22.62
C GLU A 133 -8.59 -31.77 -21.53
N VAL A 134 -7.30 -32.04 -21.60
CA VAL A 134 -6.30 -31.43 -20.74
C VAL A 134 -5.14 -30.91 -21.63
N THR A 135 -4.90 -29.63 -21.58
CA THR A 135 -3.85 -28.95 -22.35
C THR A 135 -2.76 -28.42 -21.43
N LEU A 136 -1.50 -28.73 -21.68
CA LEU A 136 -0.37 -28.09 -21.01
C LEU A 136 -0.14 -26.72 -21.65
N LEU A 137 -0.37 -25.65 -20.88
CA LEU A 137 -0.24 -24.26 -21.34
C LEU A 137 1.15 -23.67 -21.08
N SER A 138 1.79 -24.10 -19.99
CA SER A 138 3.15 -23.68 -19.65
C SER A 138 3.79 -24.68 -18.69
N LYS A 139 5.04 -25.04 -18.99
CA LYS A 139 5.83 -25.97 -18.16
C LYS A 139 6.54 -25.20 -17.04
N SER A 140 6.26 -25.58 -15.80
CA SER A 140 7.00 -25.07 -14.64
C SER A 140 8.37 -25.76 -14.55
N LEU A 141 9.43 -24.99 -14.68
CA LEU A 141 10.81 -25.47 -14.57
C LEU A 141 11.38 -25.36 -13.15
N GLN A 142 10.68 -24.66 -12.26
CA GLN A 142 11.00 -24.53 -10.84
C GLN A 142 10.06 -25.39 -10.00
N ILE A 143 10.50 -25.75 -8.80
CA ILE A 143 9.72 -26.49 -7.82
C ILE A 143 9.04 -25.48 -6.89
N LEU A 144 7.74 -25.63 -6.70
CA LEU A 144 7.04 -24.84 -5.69
C LEU A 144 7.42 -25.31 -4.28
N PRO A 145 7.48 -24.42 -3.30
CA PRO A 145 7.63 -24.79 -1.88
C PRO A 145 6.60 -25.82 -1.45
N GLU A 146 6.95 -26.68 -0.50
CA GLU A 146 6.00 -27.66 0.05
C GLU A 146 4.81 -26.97 0.73
N LYS A 147 3.59 -27.40 0.38
CA LYS A 147 2.33 -26.79 0.83
C LYS A 147 2.17 -26.83 2.37
N PHE A 148 2.73 -27.83 3.06
CA PHE A 148 2.58 -28.02 4.51
C PHE A 148 3.46 -27.10 5.35
N HIS A 149 4.53 -26.56 4.80
CA HIS A 149 5.42 -25.63 5.48
C HIS A 149 5.31 -24.21 4.94
N GLY A 150 4.59 -24.03 3.81
CA GLY A 150 4.37 -22.73 3.16
C GLY A 150 5.67 -21.95 2.93
N LEU A 151 5.55 -20.79 2.36
CA LEU A 151 6.62 -19.80 2.38
C LEU A 151 6.52 -19.05 3.72
N THR A 152 7.02 -19.65 4.83
CA THR A 152 6.93 -19.06 6.18
C THR A 152 7.97 -17.96 6.41
N ASN A 153 9.06 -17.97 5.66
CA ASN A 153 10.10 -16.95 5.75
C ASN A 153 9.61 -15.67 5.06
N THR A 154 9.31 -14.65 5.86
CA THR A 154 8.80 -13.34 5.40
C THR A 154 9.75 -12.63 4.44
N ASP A 155 11.07 -12.73 4.63
CA ASP A 155 12.05 -12.12 3.73
C ASP A 155 11.96 -12.74 2.32
N ILE A 156 11.85 -14.07 2.22
CA ILE A 156 11.68 -14.77 0.93
C ILE A 156 10.32 -14.41 0.32
N ARG A 157 9.24 -14.29 1.10
CA ARG A 157 7.91 -13.87 0.63
C ARG A 157 7.95 -12.51 -0.04
N TYR A 158 8.64 -11.55 0.53
CA TYR A 158 8.77 -10.21 -0.05
C TYR A 158 9.66 -10.19 -1.31
N ARG A 159 10.76 -10.95 -1.33
CA ARG A 159 11.69 -11.03 -2.48
C ARG A 159 11.11 -11.82 -3.65
N GLN A 160 10.37 -12.89 -3.37
CA GLN A 160 9.72 -13.75 -4.35
C GLN A 160 8.18 -13.65 -4.26
N ARG A 161 7.66 -12.43 -4.36
CA ARG A 161 6.23 -12.15 -4.24
C ARG A 161 5.39 -13.01 -5.19
N TYR A 162 5.89 -13.32 -6.38
CA TYR A 162 5.20 -14.21 -7.31
C TYR A 162 5.02 -15.64 -6.77
N VAL A 163 5.94 -16.13 -5.95
CA VAL A 163 5.79 -17.43 -5.26
C VAL A 163 4.82 -17.29 -4.09
N ASP A 164 4.91 -16.21 -3.32
CA ASP A 164 4.00 -15.89 -2.22
C ASP A 164 2.54 -15.83 -2.72
N LEU A 165 2.29 -15.15 -3.85
CA LEU A 165 0.96 -15.09 -4.49
C LEU A 165 0.45 -16.45 -5.00
N ILE A 166 1.34 -17.39 -5.33
CA ILE A 166 0.95 -18.76 -5.70
C ILE A 166 0.56 -19.58 -4.46
N MET A 167 1.32 -19.43 -3.38
CA MET A 167 1.22 -20.30 -2.22
C MET A 167 0.20 -19.81 -1.19
N ASN A 168 0.04 -18.50 -1.03
CA ASN A 168 -0.75 -17.84 0.01
C ASN A 168 -1.90 -17.04 -0.62
N GLN A 169 -3.11 -17.56 -0.55
CA GLN A 169 -4.30 -16.92 -1.15
C GLN A 169 -4.65 -15.60 -0.45
N GLU A 170 -4.46 -15.52 0.86
CA GLU A 170 -4.69 -14.31 1.66
C GLU A 170 -3.84 -13.12 1.20
N VAL A 171 -2.63 -13.37 0.70
CA VAL A 171 -1.77 -12.31 0.12
C VAL A 171 -2.39 -11.75 -1.16
N LYS A 172 -2.94 -12.63 -1.99
CA LYS A 172 -3.65 -12.20 -3.22
C LYS A 172 -4.87 -11.35 -2.86
N ASP A 173 -5.64 -11.77 -1.85
CA ASP A 173 -6.83 -11.05 -1.38
C ASP A 173 -6.48 -9.64 -0.86
N THR A 174 -5.35 -9.49 -0.18
CA THR A 174 -4.83 -8.17 0.26
C THR A 174 -4.63 -7.24 -0.93
N PHE A 175 -4.01 -7.69 -2.01
CA PHE A 175 -3.79 -6.85 -3.20
C PHE A 175 -5.07 -6.58 -4.01
N VAL A 176 -6.01 -7.51 -4.04
CA VAL A 176 -7.35 -7.27 -4.59
C VAL A 176 -8.08 -6.18 -3.79
N LYS A 177 -8.03 -6.26 -2.45
CA LYS A 177 -8.59 -5.22 -1.57
C LYS A 177 -7.90 -3.87 -1.77
N ARG A 178 -6.55 -3.84 -1.86
CA ARG A 178 -5.80 -2.62 -2.17
C ARG A 178 -6.32 -1.93 -3.44
N SER A 179 -6.50 -2.70 -4.51
CA SER A 179 -7.02 -2.16 -5.77
C SER A 179 -8.44 -1.60 -5.62
N LYS A 180 -9.30 -2.30 -4.86
CA LYS A 180 -10.66 -1.84 -4.56
C LYS A 180 -10.67 -0.57 -3.70
N ILE A 181 -9.79 -0.46 -2.70
CA ILE A 181 -9.64 0.74 -1.87
C ILE A 181 -9.35 1.96 -2.75
N ILE A 182 -8.35 1.87 -3.62
CA ILE A 182 -7.98 2.96 -4.53
C ILE A 182 -9.14 3.32 -5.48
N SER A 183 -9.84 2.32 -6.02
CA SER A 183 -11.02 2.54 -6.86
C SER A 183 -12.16 3.21 -6.10
N SER A 184 -12.42 2.79 -4.85
CA SER A 184 -13.45 3.37 -3.99
C SER A 184 -13.15 4.83 -3.63
N ILE A 185 -11.88 5.15 -3.33
CA ILE A 185 -11.43 6.54 -3.11
C ILE A 185 -11.76 7.40 -4.34
N ARG A 186 -11.39 6.94 -5.55
CA ARG A 186 -11.68 7.66 -6.79
C ARG A 186 -13.17 7.91 -6.98
N HIS A 187 -14.00 6.87 -6.84
CA HIS A 187 -15.46 7.01 -6.96
C HIS A 187 -16.03 8.02 -5.98
N TYR A 188 -15.55 8.01 -4.73
CA TYR A 188 -15.98 8.96 -3.73
C TYR A 188 -15.62 10.40 -4.12
N LEU A 189 -14.36 10.65 -4.46
CA LEU A 189 -13.86 11.99 -4.80
C LEU A 189 -14.47 12.52 -6.09
N ASP A 190 -14.64 11.67 -7.12
CA ASP A 190 -15.33 12.04 -8.36
C ASP A 190 -16.80 12.45 -8.05
N GLY A 191 -17.47 11.71 -7.15
CA GLY A 191 -18.81 12.03 -6.66
C GLY A 191 -18.90 13.36 -5.92
N GLU A 192 -17.85 13.76 -5.22
CA GLU A 192 -17.72 15.05 -4.52
C GLU A 192 -17.26 16.18 -5.46
N GLY A 193 -17.04 15.90 -6.77
CA GLY A 193 -16.66 16.88 -7.78
C GLY A 193 -15.17 17.24 -7.77
N PHE A 194 -14.31 16.39 -7.26
CA PHE A 194 -12.87 16.54 -7.41
C PHE A 194 -12.42 16.04 -8.76
N MET A 195 -11.38 16.67 -9.32
CA MET A 195 -10.72 16.27 -10.55
C MET A 195 -9.38 15.59 -10.22
N GLU A 196 -9.19 14.35 -10.69
CA GLU A 196 -7.89 13.69 -10.63
C GLU A 196 -6.93 14.33 -11.64
N VAL A 197 -5.73 14.65 -11.19
CA VAL A 197 -4.68 15.27 -12.00
C VAL A 197 -3.36 14.50 -11.84
N GLU A 198 -2.43 14.76 -12.75
CA GLU A 198 -1.06 14.24 -12.69
C GLU A 198 -0.08 15.41 -12.73
N THR A 199 0.89 15.38 -11.81
CA THR A 199 1.95 16.39 -11.72
C THR A 199 3.33 15.74 -11.84
N PRO A 200 4.42 16.51 -12.11
CA PRO A 200 5.74 15.93 -12.35
C PRO A 200 6.29 15.12 -11.17
N MET A 201 6.86 13.94 -11.45
CA MET A 201 7.66 13.18 -10.48
C MET A 201 9.11 13.67 -10.41
N LEU A 202 9.64 14.19 -11.52
CA LEU A 202 10.97 14.83 -11.60
C LEU A 202 10.79 16.33 -11.43
N VAL A 203 11.39 16.90 -10.42
CA VAL A 203 11.22 18.30 -10.03
C VAL A 203 12.59 18.96 -9.83
N SER A 204 12.68 20.25 -10.08
CA SER A 204 13.89 21.03 -9.77
C SER A 204 13.99 21.33 -8.28
N ASN A 205 12.85 21.56 -7.61
CA ASN A 205 12.75 21.77 -6.17
C ASN A 205 11.78 20.75 -5.56
N ALA A 206 12.26 19.97 -4.57
CA ALA A 206 11.42 19.04 -3.81
C ALA A 206 10.99 19.73 -2.51
N GLY A 207 9.73 20.15 -2.46
CA GLY A 207 9.13 20.83 -1.30
C GLY A 207 7.76 20.21 -0.96
N GLY A 208 7.10 20.77 0.07
CA GLY A 208 5.79 20.31 0.53
C GLY A 208 5.83 19.24 1.63
N ALA A 209 7.02 18.84 2.07
CA ALA A 209 7.20 17.92 3.20
C ALA A 209 8.58 18.16 3.83
N ALA A 210 8.78 17.74 5.07
CA ALA A 210 10.09 17.62 5.70
C ALA A 210 10.63 16.21 5.37
N ALA A 211 11.49 16.10 4.35
CA ALA A 211 12.04 14.83 3.91
C ALA A 211 13.24 15.03 2.99
N ARG A 212 14.20 14.09 3.01
CA ARG A 212 15.33 14.09 2.09
C ARG A 212 14.94 13.51 0.73
N PRO A 213 15.14 14.23 -0.41
CA PRO A 213 14.85 13.74 -1.74
C PRO A 213 15.92 12.76 -2.26
N PHE A 214 15.53 11.92 -3.24
CA PHE A 214 16.49 11.27 -4.14
C PHE A 214 16.87 12.23 -5.25
N GLU A 215 18.14 12.24 -5.64
CA GLU A 215 18.67 13.09 -6.70
C GLU A 215 19.01 12.27 -7.94
N THR A 216 18.87 12.88 -9.12
CA THR A 216 19.21 12.29 -10.42
C THR A 216 19.68 13.35 -11.41
N HIS A 217 20.37 12.92 -12.47
CA HIS A 217 20.87 13.83 -13.51
C HIS A 217 20.08 13.64 -14.82
N PHE A 218 19.58 14.73 -15.40
CA PHE A 218 18.91 14.75 -16.69
C PHE A 218 19.90 15.06 -17.81
N ASN A 219 20.41 14.05 -18.47
CA ASN A 219 21.48 14.14 -19.46
C ASN A 219 21.19 15.12 -20.61
N ALA A 220 19.93 15.18 -21.11
CA ALA A 220 19.59 15.99 -22.27
C ALA A 220 19.71 17.50 -22.02
N LEU A 221 19.44 17.94 -20.79
CA LEU A 221 19.56 19.35 -20.38
C LEU A 221 20.83 19.61 -19.54
N SER A 222 21.53 18.54 -19.13
CA SER A 222 22.66 18.64 -18.20
C SER A 222 22.27 19.33 -16.88
N GLU A 223 21.13 18.94 -16.33
CA GLU A 223 20.55 19.51 -15.10
C GLU A 223 20.36 18.42 -14.05
N ASP A 224 20.57 18.77 -12.79
CA ASP A 224 20.26 17.89 -11.67
C ASP A 224 18.80 18.09 -11.25
N LEU A 225 18.07 16.98 -11.15
CA LEU A 225 16.69 16.93 -10.75
C LEU A 225 16.54 16.09 -9.47
N LYS A 226 15.40 16.24 -8.82
CA LYS A 226 15.01 15.47 -7.65
C LYS A 226 13.75 14.66 -7.92
N LEU A 227 13.59 13.55 -7.25
CA LEU A 227 12.31 12.86 -7.17
C LEU A 227 11.43 13.57 -6.13
N ARG A 228 10.17 13.83 -6.46
CA ARG A 228 9.22 14.54 -5.58
C ARG A 228 9.04 13.82 -4.24
N ILE A 229 8.95 14.57 -3.15
CA ILE A 229 8.68 14.09 -1.79
C ILE A 229 7.22 14.30 -1.36
N SER A 230 6.47 15.12 -2.09
CA SER A 230 5.06 15.51 -1.90
C SER A 230 4.46 15.95 -3.23
N LEU A 231 3.14 16.10 -3.28
CA LEU A 231 2.36 16.59 -4.43
C LEU A 231 1.93 18.06 -4.25
N GLU A 232 2.07 18.58 -3.04
CA GLU A 232 1.47 19.80 -2.50
C GLU A 232 1.66 21.03 -3.38
N LEU A 233 2.93 21.42 -3.66
CA LEU A 233 3.20 22.69 -4.29
C LEU A 233 2.66 22.79 -5.72
N TYR A 234 2.60 21.68 -6.44
CA TYR A 234 1.99 21.64 -7.77
C TYR A 234 0.46 21.70 -7.71
N LEU A 235 -0.16 21.00 -6.79
CA LEU A 235 -1.62 21.00 -6.64
C LEU A 235 -2.12 22.38 -6.18
N LYS A 236 -1.40 23.08 -5.31
CA LYS A 236 -1.71 24.47 -4.92
C LYS A 236 -1.62 25.43 -6.11
N ARG A 237 -0.65 25.26 -7.02
CA ARG A 237 -0.59 26.06 -8.27
C ARG A 237 -1.82 25.85 -9.15
N LEU A 238 -2.42 24.64 -9.15
CA LEU A 238 -3.67 24.37 -9.87
C LEU A 238 -4.85 25.10 -9.23
N ILE A 239 -4.89 25.21 -7.89
CA ILE A 239 -5.87 26.02 -7.17
C ILE A 239 -5.72 27.51 -7.54
N VAL A 240 -4.50 28.05 -7.58
CA VAL A 240 -4.23 29.41 -8.10
C VAL A 240 -4.72 29.54 -9.55
N GLY A 241 -4.54 28.51 -10.36
CA GLY A 241 -5.02 28.43 -11.73
C GLY A 241 -6.54 28.36 -11.92
N GLY A 242 -7.32 28.29 -10.83
CA GLY A 242 -8.78 28.33 -10.82
C GLY A 242 -9.47 26.96 -10.78
N PHE A 243 -8.76 25.85 -10.59
CA PHE A 243 -9.38 24.59 -10.23
C PHE A 243 -9.79 24.60 -8.77
N GLU A 244 -11.07 24.40 -8.49
CA GLU A 244 -11.57 24.50 -7.10
C GLU A 244 -11.40 23.22 -6.29
N ARG A 245 -11.34 22.05 -6.94
CA ARG A 245 -11.17 20.74 -6.28
C ARG A 245 -10.29 19.84 -7.14
N VAL A 246 -9.10 19.53 -6.65
CA VAL A 246 -8.14 18.65 -7.34
C VAL A 246 -7.59 17.60 -6.38
N TYR A 247 -7.26 16.44 -6.90
CA TYR A 247 -6.51 15.42 -6.19
C TYR A 247 -5.55 14.67 -7.11
N GLU A 248 -4.52 14.11 -6.52
CA GLU A 248 -3.60 13.19 -7.20
C GLU A 248 -3.32 12.00 -6.28
N ILE A 249 -3.39 10.78 -6.83
CA ILE A 249 -2.90 9.56 -6.18
C ILE A 249 -1.61 9.17 -6.88
N GLY A 250 -0.47 9.35 -6.23
CA GLY A 250 0.82 9.16 -6.87
C GLY A 250 1.91 8.58 -5.96
N ARG A 251 3.01 8.19 -6.60
CA ARG A 251 4.21 7.81 -5.87
C ARG A 251 4.98 9.06 -5.45
N VAL A 252 5.44 9.04 -4.21
CA VAL A 252 6.42 9.98 -3.66
C VAL A 252 7.62 9.21 -3.14
N PHE A 253 8.76 9.90 -3.02
CA PHE A 253 10.06 9.29 -2.81
C PHE A 253 10.78 10.02 -1.68
N ARG A 254 11.08 9.32 -0.59
CA ARG A 254 11.82 9.89 0.56
C ARG A 254 13.05 9.04 0.85
N ASN A 255 14.22 9.66 0.80
CA ASN A 255 15.51 8.99 1.02
C ASN A 255 15.82 8.91 2.52
N GLU A 256 14.98 8.14 3.22
CA GLU A 256 14.97 7.97 4.67
C GLU A 256 15.16 6.50 5.07
N GLY A 257 14.83 6.17 6.31
CA GLY A 257 14.92 4.83 6.85
C GLY A 257 14.00 3.80 6.19
N LEU A 258 14.28 2.55 6.40
CA LEU A 258 13.52 1.40 5.92
C LEU A 258 13.13 0.53 7.10
N ASP A 259 11.84 0.56 7.49
CA ASP A 259 11.30 -0.18 8.62
C ASP A 259 9.95 -0.86 8.29
N THR A 260 9.15 -1.17 9.30
CA THR A 260 7.83 -1.79 9.14
C THR A 260 6.75 -0.83 8.66
N ARG A 261 6.95 0.47 8.80
CA ARG A 261 5.99 1.53 8.45
C ARG A 261 6.46 2.42 7.29
N HIS A 262 7.77 2.41 6.97
CA HIS A 262 8.40 3.26 5.97
C HIS A 262 9.03 2.46 4.84
N ASN A 263 8.80 2.91 3.62
CA ASN A 263 9.44 2.42 2.39
C ASN A 263 9.90 3.66 1.59
N PRO A 264 11.07 3.64 0.94
CA PRO A 264 11.62 4.83 0.27
C PRO A 264 10.75 5.38 -0.86
N GLU A 265 9.87 4.56 -1.40
CA GLU A 265 8.79 4.97 -2.29
C GLU A 265 7.46 4.43 -1.78
N PHE A 266 6.43 5.26 -1.74
CA PHE A 266 5.11 4.89 -1.24
C PHE A 266 4.00 5.65 -1.99
N THR A 267 2.75 5.23 -1.81
CA THR A 267 1.60 5.87 -2.44
C THR A 267 1.00 6.89 -1.49
N LEU A 268 1.01 8.14 -1.92
CA LEU A 268 0.36 9.26 -1.27
C LEU A 268 -0.83 9.70 -2.12
N MET A 269 -1.90 10.13 -1.48
CA MET A 269 -2.94 10.92 -2.10
C MET A 269 -2.95 12.29 -1.45
N GLU A 270 -2.87 13.34 -2.25
CA GLU A 270 -3.12 14.70 -1.77
C GLU A 270 -4.31 15.30 -2.53
N LEU A 271 -5.11 16.07 -1.82
CA LEU A 271 -6.24 16.80 -2.40
C LEU A 271 -6.34 18.20 -1.79
N TYR A 272 -6.83 19.13 -2.60
CA TYR A 272 -6.99 20.54 -2.26
C TYR A 272 -8.36 21.00 -2.72
N GLN A 273 -9.04 21.73 -1.83
CA GLN A 273 -10.36 22.31 -2.09
C GLN A 273 -10.37 23.78 -1.73
N ALA A 274 -10.70 24.62 -2.70
CA ALA A 274 -10.91 26.04 -2.48
C ALA A 274 -12.17 26.31 -1.66
N TYR A 275 -12.17 27.43 -0.92
CA TYR A 275 -13.29 27.93 -0.10
C TYR A 275 -13.70 27.00 1.05
N THR A 276 -12.76 26.23 1.57
CA THR A 276 -12.92 25.42 2.78
C THR A 276 -11.70 25.57 3.70
N ASP A 277 -11.78 25.01 4.87
CA ASP A 277 -10.75 25.04 5.90
C ASP A 277 -10.39 23.62 6.41
N TYR A 278 -9.54 23.54 7.43
CA TYR A 278 -9.15 22.27 8.02
C TYR A 278 -10.32 21.50 8.67
N HIS A 279 -11.39 22.16 9.12
CA HIS A 279 -12.59 21.50 9.62
C HIS A 279 -13.33 20.77 8.48
N GLY A 280 -13.44 21.41 7.31
CA GLY A 280 -13.97 20.76 6.12
C GLY A 280 -13.14 19.54 5.70
N MET A 281 -11.81 19.58 5.89
CA MET A 281 -10.95 18.43 5.64
C MET A 281 -11.17 17.29 6.66
N MET A 282 -11.47 17.59 7.93
CA MET A 282 -11.86 16.56 8.92
C MET A 282 -13.14 15.84 8.50
N ASP A 283 -14.17 16.59 8.10
CA ASP A 283 -15.45 16.03 7.68
C ASP A 283 -15.31 15.17 6.41
N LEU A 284 -14.50 15.62 5.45
CA LEU A 284 -14.15 14.84 4.25
C LEU A 284 -13.43 13.55 4.62
N THR A 285 -12.44 13.62 5.52
CA THR A 285 -11.66 12.45 5.97
C THR A 285 -12.55 11.41 6.64
N GLU A 286 -13.41 11.83 7.56
CA GLU A 286 -14.33 10.93 8.26
C GLU A 286 -15.28 10.23 7.28
N ASN A 287 -15.86 10.98 6.34
CA ASN A 287 -16.75 10.43 5.33
C ASN A 287 -16.06 9.51 4.36
N LEU A 288 -14.85 9.86 3.88
CA LEU A 288 -14.04 9.05 2.97
C LEU A 288 -13.68 7.69 3.60
N TYR A 289 -13.18 7.70 4.84
CA TYR A 289 -12.81 6.46 5.54
C TYR A 289 -14.01 5.55 5.75
N ARG A 290 -15.17 6.10 6.13
CA ARG A 290 -16.43 5.34 6.27
C ARG A 290 -16.89 4.76 4.94
N HIS A 291 -16.86 5.57 3.87
CA HIS A 291 -17.25 5.12 2.53
C HIS A 291 -16.41 3.95 2.07
N VAL A 292 -15.09 4.09 2.12
CA VAL A 292 -14.15 3.06 1.67
C VAL A 292 -14.25 1.79 2.52
N ALA A 293 -14.34 1.92 3.84
CA ALA A 293 -14.49 0.78 4.74
C ALA A 293 -15.80 0.01 4.44
N GLN A 294 -16.92 0.71 4.30
CA GLN A 294 -18.21 0.09 3.99
C GLN A 294 -18.19 -0.65 2.65
N GLU A 295 -17.61 -0.04 1.61
CA GLU A 295 -17.58 -0.62 0.27
C GLU A 295 -16.63 -1.82 0.17
N VAL A 296 -15.46 -1.75 0.82
CA VAL A 296 -14.39 -2.75 0.64
C VAL A 296 -14.44 -3.87 1.67
N THR A 297 -14.79 -3.56 2.93
CA THR A 297 -14.81 -4.54 4.02
C THR A 297 -16.22 -4.98 4.41
N GLY A 298 -17.24 -4.27 3.96
CA GLY A 298 -18.65 -4.53 4.27
C GLY A 298 -19.10 -4.02 5.63
N GLY A 299 -18.30 -3.22 6.34
CA GLY A 299 -18.64 -2.66 7.65
C GLY A 299 -17.73 -1.56 8.12
N LEU A 300 -18.06 -0.96 9.26
CA LEU A 300 -17.36 0.18 9.86
C LEU A 300 -16.52 -0.24 11.10
N GLN A 301 -16.49 -1.50 11.45
CA GLN A 301 -15.67 -2.04 12.52
C GLN A 301 -14.56 -2.90 11.90
N LEU A 302 -13.32 -2.41 11.98
CA LEU A 302 -12.17 -3.00 11.33
C LEU A 302 -11.33 -3.75 12.37
N PRO A 303 -11.24 -5.09 12.33
CA PRO A 303 -10.28 -5.81 13.14
C PRO A 303 -8.85 -5.43 12.74
N TYR A 304 -8.03 -5.02 13.71
CA TYR A 304 -6.62 -4.73 13.50
C TYR A 304 -5.78 -5.19 14.70
N GLY A 305 -4.98 -6.24 14.50
CA GLY A 305 -4.23 -6.87 15.59
C GLY A 305 -5.16 -7.31 16.72
N GLU A 306 -4.91 -6.81 17.92
CA GLU A 306 -5.74 -7.08 19.13
C GLU A 306 -6.90 -6.08 19.29
N HIS A 307 -7.00 -5.07 18.43
CA HIS A 307 -7.98 -4.00 18.50
C HIS A 307 -9.09 -4.14 17.47
N VAL A 308 -10.21 -3.46 17.73
CA VAL A 308 -11.24 -3.18 16.75
C VAL A 308 -11.28 -1.66 16.54
N ILE A 309 -10.97 -1.21 15.35
CA ILE A 309 -11.07 0.19 14.96
C ILE A 309 -12.53 0.47 14.57
N ASP A 310 -13.19 1.36 15.31
CA ASP A 310 -14.61 1.65 15.14
C ASP A 310 -14.83 2.98 14.40
N LEU A 311 -15.05 2.89 13.09
CA LEU A 311 -15.34 4.05 12.23
C LEU A 311 -16.81 4.50 12.30
N SER A 312 -17.69 3.78 13.01
CA SER A 312 -19.12 4.13 13.12
C SER A 312 -19.40 5.31 14.04
N LYS A 313 -18.49 5.57 14.99
CA LYS A 313 -18.57 6.68 15.92
C LYS A 313 -17.98 7.95 15.32
N PRO A 314 -18.37 9.14 15.80
CA PRO A 314 -17.67 10.38 15.49
C PRO A 314 -16.19 10.25 15.87
N PHE A 315 -15.29 10.69 14.99
CA PHE A 315 -13.87 10.67 15.28
C PHE A 315 -13.52 11.70 16.35
N GLU A 316 -12.67 11.35 17.32
CA GLU A 316 -12.26 12.27 18.39
C GLU A 316 -11.51 13.46 17.78
N ARG A 317 -11.81 14.67 18.29
CA ARG A 317 -11.12 15.91 17.93
C ARG A 317 -10.50 16.48 19.19
N ILE A 318 -9.19 16.54 19.26
CA ILE A 318 -8.44 17.00 20.44
C ILE A 318 -7.31 17.92 19.98
N THR A 319 -7.04 19.01 20.71
CA THR A 319 -5.87 19.84 20.42
C THR A 319 -4.58 19.13 20.87
N MET A 320 -3.45 19.43 20.22
CA MET A 320 -2.16 18.87 20.63
C MET A 320 -1.84 19.16 22.11
N VAL A 321 -2.12 20.39 22.56
CA VAL A 321 -1.92 20.81 23.97
C VAL A 321 -2.78 19.99 24.93
N ASP A 322 -4.08 19.80 24.60
CA ASP A 322 -4.99 19.02 25.43
C ASP A 322 -4.61 17.52 25.43
N ALA A 323 -4.11 17.01 24.31
CA ALA A 323 -3.62 15.65 24.22
C ALA A 323 -2.38 15.44 25.12
N VAL A 324 -1.40 16.33 25.05
CA VAL A 324 -0.21 16.29 25.92
C VAL A 324 -0.62 16.45 27.39
N LYS A 325 -1.54 17.36 27.70
CA LYS A 325 -2.08 17.49 29.06
C LYS A 325 -2.74 16.21 29.54
N LYS A 326 -3.52 15.54 28.69
CA LYS A 326 -4.23 14.28 29.01
C LYS A 326 -3.28 13.13 29.31
N TYR A 327 -2.21 12.96 28.54
CA TYR A 327 -1.37 11.77 28.61
C TYR A 327 -0.05 12.01 29.34
N ALA A 328 0.57 13.19 29.23
CA ALA A 328 1.81 13.54 29.92
C ALA A 328 1.59 14.33 31.24
N ASN A 329 0.34 14.77 31.50
CA ASN A 329 0.01 15.65 32.62
C ASN A 329 0.80 16.97 32.63
N VAL A 330 1.14 17.51 31.45
CA VAL A 330 1.84 18.79 31.23
C VAL A 330 0.93 19.71 30.44
N ASP A 331 0.63 20.88 30.99
CA ASP A 331 -0.19 21.90 30.32
C ASP A 331 0.69 22.99 29.68
N PHE A 332 0.86 22.92 28.36
CA PHE A 332 1.66 23.89 27.62
C PHE A 332 1.04 25.29 27.56
N ASN A 333 -0.23 25.46 27.92
CA ASN A 333 -0.83 26.79 28.10
C ASN A 333 -0.30 27.51 29.35
N GLU A 334 0.17 26.77 30.34
CA GLU A 334 0.78 27.35 31.57
C GLU A 334 2.28 27.63 31.40
N ILE A 335 2.94 27.06 30.39
CA ILE A 335 4.36 27.27 30.10
C ILE A 335 4.56 28.61 29.38
N LYS A 336 5.28 29.52 30.00
CA LYS A 336 5.39 30.92 29.56
C LYS A 336 6.39 31.13 28.43
N ASP A 337 7.53 30.45 28.49
CA ASP A 337 8.66 30.70 27.60
C ASP A 337 9.44 29.40 27.28
N LEU A 338 10.44 29.53 26.44
CA LEU A 338 11.30 28.42 26.01
C LEU A 338 12.10 27.79 27.15
N GLU A 339 12.59 28.62 28.10
CA GLU A 339 13.40 28.09 29.21
C GLU A 339 12.57 27.24 30.16
N GLU A 340 11.33 27.65 30.39
CA GLU A 340 10.38 26.84 31.17
C GLU A 340 10.02 25.54 30.42
N ALA A 341 9.80 25.60 29.09
CA ALA A 341 9.58 24.39 28.29
C ALA A 341 10.77 23.42 28.33
N ARG A 342 11.99 23.93 28.22
CA ARG A 342 13.22 23.14 28.35
C ARG A 342 13.40 22.54 29.74
N ALA A 343 13.00 23.26 30.80
CA ALA A 343 13.06 22.76 32.17
C ALA A 343 12.11 21.60 32.36
N VAL A 344 10.86 21.70 31.87
CA VAL A 344 9.85 20.64 31.92
C VAL A 344 10.28 19.44 31.08
N ALA A 345 10.88 19.67 29.89
CA ALA A 345 11.39 18.57 29.05
C ALA A 345 12.49 17.76 29.79
N ARG A 346 13.42 18.45 30.47
CA ARG A 346 14.46 17.78 31.28
C ARG A 346 13.86 16.97 32.45
N GLU A 347 12.83 17.47 33.12
CA GLU A 347 12.11 16.79 34.19
C GLU A 347 11.45 15.48 33.66
N HIS A 348 10.93 15.53 32.45
CA HIS A 348 10.30 14.38 31.78
C HIS A 348 11.29 13.52 30.97
N HIS A 349 12.60 13.77 31.04
CA HIS A 349 13.65 13.05 30.34
C HIS A 349 13.51 13.08 28.80
N ILE A 350 12.87 14.11 28.25
CA ILE A 350 12.78 14.33 26.81
C ILE A 350 14.08 14.98 26.32
N GLU A 351 14.73 14.37 25.36
CA GLU A 351 15.90 14.91 24.68
C GLU A 351 15.49 15.97 23.67
N PHE A 352 16.18 17.10 23.65
CA PHE A 352 15.95 18.18 22.69
C PHE A 352 17.28 18.82 22.26
N GLU A 353 17.28 19.44 21.07
CA GLU A 353 18.41 20.18 20.53
C GLU A 353 18.36 21.67 20.92
N GLU A 354 19.52 22.36 20.89
CA GLU A 354 19.58 23.80 21.22
C GLU A 354 18.73 24.66 20.28
N ARG A 355 18.55 24.23 19.01
CA ARG A 355 17.74 24.93 18.01
C ARG A 355 16.23 24.81 18.27
N HIS A 356 15.77 23.83 19.05
CA HIS A 356 14.36 23.60 19.32
C HIS A 356 13.74 24.77 20.09
N LYS A 357 12.60 25.24 19.59
CA LYS A 357 11.74 26.26 20.21
C LYS A 357 10.68 25.60 21.07
N LYS A 358 9.80 26.41 21.66
CA LYS A 358 8.72 25.93 22.55
C LYS A 358 7.78 24.95 21.84
N GLY A 359 7.41 25.24 20.59
CA GLY A 359 6.54 24.37 19.80
C GLY A 359 7.19 23.05 19.41
N ASP A 360 8.48 23.03 19.10
CA ASP A 360 9.21 21.77 18.86
C ASP A 360 9.21 20.88 20.10
N ILE A 361 9.38 21.47 21.30
CA ILE A 361 9.33 20.74 22.56
C ILE A 361 7.92 20.16 22.82
N LEU A 362 6.86 20.93 22.54
CA LEU A 362 5.50 20.40 22.59
C LEU A 362 5.32 19.18 21.69
N ASN A 363 5.86 19.22 20.48
CA ASN A 363 5.82 18.10 19.54
C ASN A 363 6.57 16.87 20.07
N LEU A 364 7.75 17.05 20.68
CA LEU A 364 8.49 15.95 21.32
C LEU A 364 7.70 15.30 22.46
N PHE A 365 6.96 16.08 23.26
CA PHE A 365 6.04 15.53 24.26
C PHE A 365 4.90 14.75 23.64
N PHE A 366 4.37 15.22 22.50
CA PHE A 366 3.32 14.52 21.79
C PHE A 366 3.81 13.18 21.25
N GLU A 367 4.95 13.14 20.58
CA GLU A 367 5.55 11.92 20.05
C GLU A 367 5.83 10.89 21.13
N GLU A 368 6.38 11.30 22.28
CA GLU A 368 6.77 10.39 23.36
C GLU A 368 5.59 9.86 24.19
N TYR A 369 4.58 10.71 24.47
CA TYR A 369 3.54 10.38 25.44
C TYR A 369 2.15 10.18 24.86
N VAL A 370 1.88 10.59 23.63
CA VAL A 370 0.52 10.65 23.09
C VAL A 370 0.29 9.66 21.96
N GLU A 371 1.16 9.63 20.95
CA GLU A 371 0.91 8.92 19.70
C GLU A 371 0.47 7.47 19.89
N GLU A 372 1.19 6.70 20.70
CA GLU A 372 0.91 5.27 20.91
C GLU A 372 -0.44 5.00 21.60
N HIS A 373 -1.05 6.01 22.22
CA HIS A 373 -2.37 5.91 22.85
C HIS A 373 -3.52 6.18 21.89
N LEU A 374 -3.27 6.71 20.70
CA LEU A 374 -4.29 7.07 19.72
C LEU A 374 -4.73 5.86 18.88
N ILE A 375 -5.38 4.90 19.54
CA ILE A 375 -5.81 3.65 18.89
C ILE A 375 -7.04 3.86 18.00
N GLN A 376 -8.04 4.61 18.49
CA GLN A 376 -9.26 4.90 17.75
C GLN A 376 -9.08 6.13 16.86
N PRO A 377 -9.89 6.30 15.80
CA PRO A 377 -9.78 7.44 14.89
C PRO A 377 -9.81 8.78 15.64
N THR A 378 -8.71 9.53 15.58
CA THR A 378 -8.52 10.77 16.33
C THR A 378 -7.88 11.83 15.45
N PHE A 379 -8.44 13.03 15.41
CA PHE A 379 -7.82 14.23 14.86
C PHE A 379 -7.11 14.99 15.98
N VAL A 380 -5.80 15.12 15.86
CA VAL A 380 -4.98 15.98 16.73
C VAL A 380 -4.81 17.32 16.05
N MET A 381 -5.39 18.37 16.65
CA MET A 381 -5.52 19.69 16.03
C MET A 381 -4.59 20.71 16.66
N ASP A 382 -4.46 21.85 15.98
CA ASP A 382 -3.82 23.06 16.50
C ASP A 382 -2.33 22.81 16.83
N HIS A 383 -1.59 22.44 15.80
CA HIS A 383 -0.14 22.20 15.89
C HIS A 383 0.63 23.51 16.07
N PRO A 384 1.86 23.46 16.67
CA PRO A 384 2.71 24.63 16.78
C PRO A 384 3.16 25.18 15.41
N ILE A 385 3.34 26.47 15.37
CA ILE A 385 3.77 27.19 14.16
C ILE A 385 5.17 26.77 13.69
N GLU A 386 6.05 26.41 14.61
CA GLU A 386 7.45 26.06 14.36
C GLU A 386 7.58 24.86 13.41
N ILE A 387 6.69 23.89 13.55
CA ILE A 387 6.69 22.66 12.76
C ILE A 387 5.69 22.67 11.58
N SER A 388 5.16 23.84 11.22
CA SER A 388 4.05 23.95 10.27
C SER A 388 4.27 25.08 9.24
N PRO A 389 5.27 24.97 8.34
CA PRO A 389 5.72 26.09 7.50
C PRO A 389 4.73 26.50 6.40
N LEU A 390 3.75 25.66 6.06
CA LEU A 390 2.83 25.88 4.92
C LEU A 390 1.38 26.14 5.37
N THR A 391 1.17 26.31 6.68
CA THR A 391 -0.15 26.36 7.30
C THR A 391 -0.50 27.75 7.80
N LYS A 392 -1.78 28.11 7.69
CA LYS A 392 -2.33 29.36 8.18
C LYS A 392 -2.35 29.41 9.71
N LYS A 393 -1.91 30.54 10.29
CA LYS A 393 -1.99 30.81 11.73
C LYS A 393 -3.42 30.88 12.21
N LYS A 394 -3.68 30.45 13.44
CA LYS A 394 -4.95 30.70 14.10
C LYS A 394 -5.11 32.20 14.41
N PRO A 395 -6.28 32.80 14.11
CA PRO A 395 -6.48 34.23 14.33
C PRO A 395 -6.45 34.62 15.81
N ASP A 396 -6.89 33.73 16.69
CA ASP A 396 -7.04 33.94 18.13
C ASP A 396 -5.76 33.60 18.90
N ASN A 397 -4.91 32.71 18.36
CA ASN A 397 -3.61 32.35 18.96
C ASN A 397 -2.59 32.00 17.89
N PRO A 398 -1.77 32.94 17.42
CA PRO A 398 -0.82 32.74 16.33
C PRO A 398 0.40 31.90 16.67
N GLU A 399 0.56 31.40 17.91
CA GLU A 399 1.56 30.37 18.26
C GLU A 399 1.18 29.01 17.67
N TYR A 400 -0.12 28.82 17.35
CA TYR A 400 -0.68 27.62 16.74
C TYR A 400 -1.22 27.92 15.35
N VAL A 401 -1.38 26.83 14.58
CA VAL A 401 -1.87 26.89 13.21
C VAL A 401 -3.12 26.01 13.02
N GLU A 402 -3.90 26.29 11.99
CA GLU A 402 -5.07 25.52 11.59
C GLU A 402 -4.63 24.24 10.86
N ARG A 403 -4.07 23.30 11.63
CA ARG A 403 -3.58 21.98 11.17
C ARG A 403 -4.15 20.89 12.04
N PHE A 404 -4.37 19.72 11.44
CA PHE A 404 -4.54 18.49 12.17
C PHE A 404 -3.73 17.36 11.54
N GLU A 405 -3.35 16.41 12.36
CA GLU A 405 -2.95 15.07 11.95
C GLU A 405 -4.02 14.08 12.36
N PHE A 406 -4.29 13.11 11.48
CA PHE A 406 -5.28 12.07 11.72
C PHE A 406 -4.58 10.78 12.11
N PHE A 407 -4.94 10.22 13.27
CA PHE A 407 -4.33 9.02 13.82
C PHE A 407 -5.31 7.85 13.89
N ILE A 408 -4.80 6.65 13.60
CA ILE A 408 -5.41 5.35 13.91
C ILE A 408 -4.29 4.41 14.33
N ASN A 409 -4.47 3.67 15.42
CA ASN A 409 -3.52 2.67 15.92
C ASN A 409 -2.12 3.26 16.21
N GLY A 410 -2.06 4.48 16.72
CA GLY A 410 -0.81 5.18 16.99
C GLY A 410 -0.03 5.57 15.73
N TRP A 411 -0.70 5.63 14.58
CA TRP A 411 -0.08 5.99 13.30
C TRP A 411 -0.73 7.22 12.69
N GLU A 412 0.07 8.15 12.25
CA GLU A 412 -0.38 9.23 11.38
C GLU A 412 -0.89 8.65 10.05
N MET A 413 -2.16 8.82 9.78
CA MET A 413 -2.85 8.35 8.59
C MET A 413 -2.99 9.45 7.54
N ALA A 414 -3.09 10.70 7.98
CA ALA A 414 -3.21 11.89 7.14
C ALA A 414 -2.76 13.13 7.88
N ASN A 415 -2.34 14.15 7.11
CA ASN A 415 -1.95 15.47 7.58
C ASN A 415 -2.69 16.53 6.74
N ALA A 416 -3.33 17.49 7.40
CA ALA A 416 -4.18 18.47 6.74
C ALA A 416 -4.16 19.83 7.45
N TYR A 417 -4.42 20.88 6.66
CA TYR A 417 -4.47 22.21 7.19
C TYR A 417 -5.28 23.19 6.32
N SER A 418 -5.61 24.34 6.91
CA SER A 418 -5.96 25.53 6.13
C SER A 418 -4.69 26.08 5.51
N GLU A 419 -4.66 26.17 4.21
CA GLU A 419 -3.46 26.53 3.43
C GLU A 419 -3.04 27.97 3.70
N LEU A 420 -1.75 28.18 3.95
CA LEU A 420 -1.17 29.53 4.01
C LEU A 420 -1.23 30.14 2.61
N ASN A 421 -2.08 31.16 2.45
CA ASN A 421 -2.27 31.88 1.19
C ASN A 421 -1.81 33.35 1.23
N ASP A 422 -1.15 33.77 2.32
CA ASP A 422 -0.46 35.05 2.41
C ASP A 422 0.97 34.91 1.90
N PRO A 423 1.31 35.49 0.73
CA PRO A 423 2.67 35.34 0.17
C PRO A 423 3.77 36.00 1.02
N ILE A 424 3.42 36.99 1.83
CA ILE A 424 4.40 37.67 2.70
C ILE A 424 4.76 36.75 3.87
N ASP A 425 3.75 36.22 4.57
CA ASP A 425 3.98 35.26 5.66
C ASP A 425 4.67 34.00 5.13
N GLN A 426 4.26 33.48 3.95
CA GLN A 426 4.88 32.30 3.36
C GLN A 426 6.38 32.49 3.08
N ARG A 427 6.77 33.67 2.59
CA ARG A 427 8.20 33.99 2.35
C ARG A 427 9.00 34.04 3.65
N GLU A 428 8.41 34.55 4.72
CA GLU A 428 9.04 34.56 6.06
C GLU A 428 9.22 33.14 6.59
N ARG A 429 8.21 32.26 6.36
CA ARG A 429 8.29 30.85 6.77
C ARG A 429 9.37 30.09 6.00
N PHE A 430 9.47 30.26 4.67
CA PHE A 430 10.53 29.65 3.89
C PHE A 430 11.92 30.14 4.30
N LYS A 431 12.07 31.43 4.58
CA LYS A 431 13.33 31.96 5.11
C LYS A 431 13.73 31.30 6.44
N ALA A 432 12.76 31.06 7.34
CA ALA A 432 13.04 30.38 8.59
C ALA A 432 13.46 28.90 8.34
N GLN A 433 12.87 28.23 7.33
CA GLN A 433 13.30 26.89 6.91
C GLN A 433 14.72 26.87 6.35
N GLU A 434 15.10 27.86 5.53
CA GLU A 434 16.48 28.00 5.02
C GLU A 434 17.50 28.23 6.15
N GLU A 435 17.10 28.95 7.21
CA GLU A 435 17.93 29.11 8.41
C GLU A 435 18.14 27.80 9.16
N LEU A 436 17.10 26.93 9.24
CA LEU A 436 17.21 25.56 9.80
C LEU A 436 18.12 24.68 8.95
N LEU A 437 17.98 24.74 7.62
CA LEU A 437 18.86 24.03 6.68
C LEU A 437 20.33 24.45 6.87
N ALA A 438 20.59 25.75 7.04
CA ALA A 438 21.93 26.27 7.31
C ALA A 438 22.49 25.80 8.66
N GLN A 439 21.64 25.45 9.62
CA GLN A 439 22.00 24.88 10.92
C GLN A 439 22.15 23.32 10.88
N GLY A 440 22.00 22.71 9.71
CA GLY A 440 22.22 21.29 9.51
C GLY A 440 20.95 20.42 9.55
N ASP A 441 19.78 21.02 9.41
CA ASP A 441 18.53 20.30 9.23
C ASP A 441 18.32 19.92 7.76
N ASP A 442 18.77 18.74 7.38
CA ASP A 442 18.71 18.24 5.99
C ASP A 442 17.27 18.01 5.46
N GLU A 443 16.26 18.07 6.31
CA GLU A 443 14.85 17.88 5.97
C GLU A 443 14.10 19.21 5.77
N ALA A 444 14.71 20.33 6.13
CA ALA A 444 14.10 21.65 5.97
C ALA A 444 13.94 22.03 4.49
N ASN A 445 12.86 22.74 4.18
CA ASN A 445 12.51 23.13 2.82
C ASN A 445 13.34 24.33 2.32
N THR A 446 13.65 24.31 1.02
CA THR A 446 14.17 25.49 0.31
C THR A 446 13.02 26.30 -0.31
N THR A 447 13.24 27.60 -0.49
CA THR A 447 12.26 28.46 -1.18
C THR A 447 12.04 28.00 -2.63
N ASP A 448 10.78 27.81 -3.00
CA ASP A 448 10.34 27.60 -4.38
C ASP A 448 9.81 28.94 -4.93
N GLU A 449 10.64 29.63 -5.70
CA GLU A 449 10.30 30.97 -6.23
C GLU A 449 9.13 30.91 -7.23
N ASP A 450 8.94 29.81 -7.97
CA ASP A 450 7.80 29.66 -8.86
C ASP A 450 6.49 29.48 -8.08
N PHE A 451 6.53 28.74 -6.97
CA PHE A 451 5.40 28.66 -6.05
C PHE A 451 5.11 30.02 -5.39
N MET A 452 6.14 30.77 -4.98
CA MET A 452 5.96 32.12 -4.43
C MET A 452 5.31 33.08 -5.45
N ASN A 453 5.77 33.05 -6.71
CA ASN A 453 5.16 33.82 -7.80
C ASN A 453 3.67 33.43 -8.01
N ALA A 454 3.35 32.14 -7.89
CA ALA A 454 1.95 31.70 -7.98
C ALA A 454 1.10 32.25 -6.84
N LEU A 455 1.59 32.20 -5.59
CA LEU A 455 0.89 32.77 -4.43
C LEU A 455 0.66 34.29 -4.56
N GLU A 456 1.60 35.02 -5.12
CA GLU A 456 1.50 36.47 -5.36
C GLU A 456 0.40 36.82 -6.40
N LEU A 457 0.01 35.88 -7.27
CA LEU A 457 -1.17 36.03 -8.14
C LEU A 457 -2.49 35.89 -7.38
N GLY A 458 -2.45 35.31 -6.19
CA GLY A 458 -3.59 35.10 -5.31
C GLY A 458 -4.10 33.66 -5.30
N MET A 459 -4.07 33.02 -4.12
CA MET A 459 -4.68 31.73 -3.85
C MET A 459 -5.92 31.95 -2.97
N PRO A 460 -7.09 31.39 -3.31
CA PRO A 460 -8.29 31.50 -2.46
C PRO A 460 -8.06 30.80 -1.11
N PRO A 461 -8.89 31.07 -0.08
CA PRO A 461 -8.92 30.20 1.11
C PRO A 461 -9.09 28.76 0.69
N THR A 462 -8.22 27.89 1.15
CA THR A 462 -8.12 26.49 0.68
C THR A 462 -7.84 25.55 1.85
N GLY A 463 -8.53 24.42 1.91
CA GLY A 463 -8.16 23.29 2.75
C GLY A 463 -7.44 22.25 1.92
N GLY A 464 -6.34 21.72 2.46
CA GLY A 464 -5.56 20.65 1.84
C GLY A 464 -5.33 19.48 2.79
N ILE A 465 -5.16 18.27 2.25
CA ILE A 465 -4.88 17.07 3.02
C ILE A 465 -4.06 16.07 2.22
N GLY A 466 -3.08 15.44 2.88
CA GLY A 466 -2.33 14.31 2.36
C GLY A 466 -2.65 13.03 3.11
N PHE A 467 -2.98 11.95 2.39
CA PHE A 467 -3.31 10.64 2.94
C PHE A 467 -2.25 9.59 2.61
N GLY A 468 -1.75 8.89 3.61
CA GLY A 468 -0.93 7.69 3.43
C GLY A 468 -1.77 6.51 2.95
N ILE A 469 -1.85 6.29 1.63
CA ILE A 469 -2.68 5.22 1.05
C ILE A 469 -2.22 3.84 1.51
N ASP A 470 -0.90 3.62 1.61
CA ASP A 470 -0.37 2.34 2.08
C ASP A 470 -0.81 2.06 3.53
N ARG A 471 -0.78 3.05 4.41
CA ARG A 471 -1.26 2.93 5.80
C ARG A 471 -2.76 2.68 5.87
N MET A 472 -3.57 3.35 5.04
CA MET A 472 -5.01 3.06 4.93
C MET A 472 -5.26 1.60 4.53
N VAL A 473 -4.53 1.09 3.55
CA VAL A 473 -4.61 -0.31 3.13
C VAL A 473 -4.21 -1.25 4.25
N MET A 474 -3.14 -0.94 5.00
CA MET A 474 -2.70 -1.75 6.15
C MET A 474 -3.81 -1.91 7.18
N ILE A 475 -4.46 -0.81 7.59
CA ILE A 475 -5.58 -0.85 8.55
C ILE A 475 -6.76 -1.66 8.00
N MET A 476 -7.17 -1.42 6.76
CA MET A 476 -8.34 -2.08 6.16
C MET A 476 -8.12 -3.56 5.78
N THR A 477 -6.88 -4.02 5.74
CA THR A 477 -6.52 -5.41 5.43
C THR A 477 -5.91 -6.17 6.61
N ASN A 478 -5.84 -5.54 7.79
CA ASN A 478 -5.17 -6.10 8.97
C ASN A 478 -3.72 -6.54 8.66
N SER A 479 -2.99 -5.69 7.96
CA SER A 479 -1.59 -5.95 7.58
C SER A 479 -0.64 -5.24 8.54
N ALA A 480 0.31 -5.98 9.13
CA ALA A 480 1.19 -5.47 10.18
C ALA A 480 2.33 -4.58 9.66
N ALA A 481 2.73 -4.75 8.40
CA ALA A 481 3.84 -4.02 7.82
C ALA A 481 3.51 -3.47 6.42
N ILE A 482 4.11 -2.33 6.07
CA ILE A 482 3.95 -1.70 4.75
C ILE A 482 4.36 -2.65 3.62
N ARG A 483 5.33 -3.54 3.85
CA ARG A 483 5.76 -4.56 2.89
C ARG A 483 4.69 -5.60 2.59
N ASP A 484 3.72 -5.79 3.47
CA ASP A 484 2.60 -6.71 3.24
C ASP A 484 1.64 -6.16 2.18
N VAL A 485 1.54 -4.83 2.07
CA VAL A 485 0.64 -4.14 1.15
C VAL A 485 1.32 -3.57 -0.10
N LEU A 486 2.63 -3.75 -0.23
CA LEU A 486 3.41 -3.45 -1.43
C LEU A 486 3.71 -4.74 -2.20
N LEU A 487 3.43 -4.76 -3.51
CA LEU A 487 3.73 -5.94 -4.35
C LEU A 487 5.22 -6.25 -4.36
N PHE A 488 6.04 -5.24 -4.59
CA PHE A 488 7.50 -5.37 -4.65
C PHE A 488 8.13 -4.30 -3.74
N PRO A 489 8.21 -4.56 -2.42
CA PRO A 489 8.83 -3.62 -1.49
C PRO A 489 10.33 -3.54 -1.69
N THR A 490 10.93 -2.42 -1.32
CA THR A 490 12.37 -2.27 -1.29
C THR A 490 12.97 -3.19 -0.22
N MET A 491 13.97 -3.97 -0.60
CA MET A 491 14.64 -4.92 0.29
C MET A 491 16.15 -4.67 0.29
N LYS A 492 16.79 -4.87 1.46
CA LYS A 492 18.25 -4.84 1.52
C LYS A 492 18.85 -5.91 0.59
N SER A 493 19.94 -5.57 -0.10
CA SER A 493 20.69 -6.54 -0.90
C SER A 493 21.18 -7.70 -0.03
N LEU A 494 21.13 -8.93 -0.55
CA LEU A 494 21.64 -10.12 0.15
C LEU A 494 23.17 -10.14 0.22
N ASP A 495 23.84 -9.39 -0.66
CA ASP A 495 25.29 -9.36 -0.81
C ASP A 495 25.97 -8.20 -0.05
N LYS A 496 25.23 -7.51 0.83
CA LYS A 496 25.73 -6.41 1.66
C LYS A 496 25.49 -6.66 3.13
#